data_03d6fa1e03c45eda60ad96faa63a9ef4
#
_entry.id   03d6fa1e03c45eda60ad96faa63a9ef4
#
_cell.length_a   1.000
_cell.length_b   1.000
_cell.length_c   1.000
_cell.angle_alpha   90.00
_cell.angle_beta   90.00
_cell.angle_gamma   90.00
#
_symmetry.space_group_name_H-M   'P 1'
#
loop_
_entity.id
_entity.type
_entity.pdbx_description
1 polymer ?
#
loop_
_entity_poly.entity_id
_entity_poly.type
_entity_poly.pdbx_seq_one_letter_code
_entity_poly.pdbx_strand_id
1 'polypeptide(L)'
;MSSDRFTFRLERLLSLRQKAEEVAAIALAEARNAETAAHEAKAALEMHRVRTQESLTLRAGDTSTVATLRQVALLMEDADRRIAQAGERLTACRTTMLARRDVLNAAVQDRRVLGRLKERALDTWQQAAARSEQITMDEFAQTRRSGTDIA
;
A
#
# COMPACT_ATOMS: atom_id res chain seq x y z
N MET A 1 35.44 -14.23 26.42
CA MET A 1 34.03 -14.64 26.27
C MET A 1 33.42 -13.83 25.13
N SER A 2 33.52 -14.37 23.91
CA SER A 2 32.89 -13.74 22.76
C SER A 2 31.38 -13.90 22.92
N SER A 3 30.69 -12.86 23.32
CA SER A 3 29.25 -12.81 23.20
C SER A 3 28.95 -12.77 21.70
N ASP A 4 28.74 -13.97 21.15
CA ASP A 4 28.43 -14.17 19.76
C ASP A 4 27.11 -13.44 19.47
N ARG A 5 27.22 -12.28 18.87
CA ARG A 5 26.06 -11.43 18.57
C ARG A 5 25.33 -12.05 17.39
N PHE A 6 24.04 -12.32 17.56
CA PHE A 6 23.20 -12.79 16.47
C PHE A 6 23.32 -11.87 15.24
N THR A 7 23.64 -12.46 14.09
CA THR A 7 23.70 -11.77 12.80
C THR A 7 22.86 -12.53 11.80
N PHE A 8 21.88 -11.83 11.21
CA PHE A 8 21.06 -12.44 10.18
C PHE A 8 21.71 -12.25 8.80
N ARG A 9 22.06 -13.35 8.16
CA ARG A 9 22.77 -13.35 6.87
C ARG A 9 22.07 -12.58 5.77
N LEU A 10 20.71 -12.51 5.80
CA LEU A 10 19.87 -11.85 4.81
C LEU A 10 19.36 -10.48 5.26
N GLU A 11 19.97 -9.86 6.28
CA GLU A 11 19.54 -8.56 6.83
C GLU A 11 19.47 -7.46 5.76
N ARG A 12 20.47 -7.42 4.87
CA ARG A 12 20.48 -6.46 3.74
C ARG A 12 19.30 -6.68 2.78
N LEU A 13 18.96 -7.94 2.50
CA LEU A 13 17.83 -8.26 1.65
C LEU A 13 16.51 -7.90 2.31
N LEU A 14 16.36 -8.16 3.61
CA LEU A 14 15.19 -7.76 4.39
C LEU A 14 15.00 -6.23 4.35
N SER A 15 16.07 -5.47 4.57
CA SER A 15 16.05 -4.00 4.48
C SER A 15 15.65 -3.50 3.09
N LEU A 16 16.13 -4.14 2.02
CA LEU A 16 15.71 -3.80 0.64
C LEU A 16 14.22 -4.08 0.43
N ARG A 17 13.69 -5.18 0.95
CA ARG A 17 12.26 -5.50 0.84
C ARG A 17 11.38 -4.56 1.66
N GLN A 18 11.85 -4.11 2.82
CA GLN A 18 11.16 -3.07 3.61
C GLN A 18 11.06 -1.75 2.83
N LYS A 19 12.16 -1.31 2.22
CA LYS A 19 12.15 -0.11 1.36
C LYS A 19 11.24 -0.25 0.15
N ALA A 20 11.21 -1.43 -0.47
CA ALA A 20 10.32 -1.69 -1.60
C ALA A 20 8.83 -1.62 -1.18
N GLU A 21 8.49 -2.13 0.00
CA GLU A 21 7.15 -2.01 0.58
C GLU A 21 6.77 -0.56 0.85
N GLU A 22 7.68 0.25 1.44
CA GLU A 22 7.46 1.68 1.69
C GLU A 22 7.20 2.45 0.39
N VAL A 23 8.01 2.23 -0.65
CA VAL A 23 7.83 2.85 -1.97
C VAL A 23 6.49 2.44 -2.59
N ALA A 24 6.12 1.17 -2.51
CA ALA A 24 4.85 0.69 -3.02
C ALA A 24 3.65 1.27 -2.26
N ALA A 25 3.77 1.47 -0.94
CA ALA A 25 2.73 2.09 -0.11
C ALA A 25 2.52 3.56 -0.49
N ILE A 26 3.60 4.32 -0.72
CA ILE A 26 3.53 5.71 -1.18
C ILE A 26 2.86 5.76 -2.56
N ALA A 27 3.28 4.91 -3.50
CA ALA A 27 2.69 4.86 -4.84
C ALA A 27 1.19 4.53 -4.83
N LEU A 28 0.75 3.66 -3.94
CA LEU A 28 -0.67 3.37 -3.74
C LEU A 28 -1.43 4.56 -3.17
N ALA A 29 -0.85 5.28 -2.20
CA ALA A 29 -1.47 6.48 -1.61
C ALA A 29 -1.67 7.57 -2.68
N GLU A 30 -0.67 7.81 -3.52
CA GLU A 30 -0.76 8.74 -4.64
C GLU A 30 -1.85 8.32 -5.65
N ALA A 31 -1.93 7.03 -5.99
CA ALA A 31 -2.94 6.52 -6.90
C ALA A 31 -4.37 6.64 -6.35
N ARG A 32 -4.55 6.46 -5.03
CA ARG A 32 -5.82 6.69 -4.34
C ARG A 32 -6.23 8.15 -4.36
N ASN A 33 -5.29 9.06 -4.11
CA ASN A 33 -5.54 10.49 -4.19
C ASN A 33 -5.94 10.92 -5.61
N ALA A 34 -5.28 10.37 -6.63
CA ALA A 34 -5.62 10.64 -8.02
C ALA A 34 -7.01 10.11 -8.39
N GLU A 35 -7.40 8.92 -7.91
CA GLU A 35 -8.74 8.36 -8.11
C GLU A 35 -9.81 9.23 -7.43
N THR A 36 -9.60 9.65 -6.19
CA THR A 36 -10.51 10.53 -5.46
C THR A 36 -10.68 11.86 -6.18
N ALA A 37 -9.60 12.49 -6.63
CA ALA A 37 -9.66 13.74 -7.38
C ALA A 37 -10.40 13.58 -8.72
N ALA A 38 -10.20 12.47 -9.43
CA ALA A 38 -10.93 12.18 -10.67
C ALA A 38 -12.42 11.95 -10.42
N HIS A 39 -12.78 11.30 -9.32
CA HIS A 39 -14.16 11.09 -8.91
C HIS A 39 -14.86 12.43 -8.59
N GLU A 40 -14.21 13.28 -7.80
CA GLU A 40 -14.73 14.61 -7.44
C GLU A 40 -14.88 15.51 -8.67
N ALA A 41 -13.91 15.49 -9.58
CA ALA A 41 -13.97 16.24 -10.83
C ALA A 41 -15.16 15.83 -11.71
N LYS A 42 -15.42 14.52 -11.83
CA LYS A 42 -16.58 14.01 -12.55
C LYS A 42 -17.89 14.45 -11.88
N ALA A 43 -18.01 14.29 -10.58
CA ALA A 43 -19.18 14.70 -9.80
C ALA A 43 -19.46 16.21 -9.94
N ALA A 44 -18.43 17.05 -9.93
CA ALA A 44 -18.56 18.49 -10.12
C ALA A 44 -19.10 18.83 -11.52
N LEU A 45 -18.68 18.13 -12.57
CA LEU A 45 -19.18 18.30 -13.93
C LEU A 45 -20.65 17.87 -14.04
N GLU A 46 -21.03 16.76 -13.41
CA GLU A 46 -22.42 16.28 -13.35
C GLU A 46 -23.33 17.30 -12.65
N MET A 47 -22.90 17.82 -11.51
CA MET A 47 -23.65 18.87 -10.81
C MET A 47 -23.74 20.17 -11.62
N HIS A 48 -22.67 20.55 -12.30
CA HIS A 48 -22.68 21.74 -13.16
C HIS A 48 -23.68 21.57 -14.30
N ARG A 49 -23.70 20.38 -14.95
CA ARG A 49 -24.66 20.07 -16.00
C ARG A 49 -26.11 20.23 -15.50
N VAL A 50 -26.44 19.65 -14.35
CA VAL A 50 -27.79 19.75 -13.75
C VAL A 50 -28.17 21.21 -13.49
N ARG A 51 -27.31 22.00 -12.83
CA ARG A 51 -27.58 23.42 -12.56
C ARG A 51 -27.75 24.24 -13.84
N THR A 52 -26.95 23.96 -14.86
CA THR A 52 -27.08 24.62 -16.17
C THR A 52 -28.41 24.29 -16.82
N GLN A 53 -28.82 23.03 -16.79
CA GLN A 53 -30.13 22.60 -17.32
C GLN A 53 -31.28 23.29 -16.57
N GLU A 54 -31.26 23.32 -15.23
CA GLU A 54 -32.27 23.99 -14.43
C GLU A 54 -32.35 25.48 -14.72
N SER A 55 -31.21 26.17 -14.82
CA SER A 55 -31.17 27.59 -15.15
C SER A 55 -31.69 27.93 -16.54
N LEU A 56 -31.48 27.04 -17.50
CA LEU A 56 -31.97 27.19 -18.88
C LEU A 56 -33.46 26.92 -18.98
N THR A 57 -33.99 25.94 -18.25
CA THR A 57 -35.42 25.67 -18.19
C THR A 57 -36.20 26.84 -17.57
N LEU A 58 -35.67 27.46 -16.51
CA LEU A 58 -36.26 28.63 -15.87
C LEU A 58 -36.26 29.86 -16.80
N ARG A 59 -35.24 30.03 -17.66
CA ARG A 59 -35.15 31.16 -18.60
C ARG A 59 -35.95 30.95 -19.88
N ALA A 60 -36.23 29.70 -20.25
CA ALA A 60 -36.97 29.34 -21.47
C ALA A 60 -38.48 29.54 -21.35
N GLY A 61 -39.00 30.02 -20.22
CA GLY A 61 -40.39 30.37 -20.09
C GLY A 61 -40.78 31.46 -21.08
N ASP A 62 -41.68 31.16 -21.98
CA ASP A 62 -42.46 32.00 -22.89
C ASP A 62 -41.83 32.52 -24.19
N THR A 63 -40.54 32.56 -24.42
CA THR A 63 -39.94 33.11 -25.66
C THR A 63 -38.74 32.35 -26.20
N SER A 64 -38.80 31.02 -26.23
CA SER A 64 -37.70 30.22 -26.78
C SER A 64 -37.75 30.20 -28.32
N THR A 65 -36.78 30.86 -28.94
CA THR A 65 -36.56 30.74 -30.40
C THR A 65 -35.86 29.43 -30.73
N VAL A 66 -36.01 28.91 -31.94
CA VAL A 66 -35.30 27.73 -32.42
C VAL A 66 -33.79 27.88 -32.31
N ALA A 67 -33.26 29.10 -32.41
CA ALA A 67 -31.84 29.39 -32.27
C ALA A 67 -31.38 29.19 -30.81
N THR A 68 -32.17 29.64 -29.83
CA THR A 68 -31.87 29.40 -28.39
C THR A 68 -31.92 27.93 -27.99
N LEU A 69 -32.89 27.17 -28.50
CA LEU A 69 -32.98 25.72 -28.27
C LEU A 69 -31.77 24.97 -28.85
N ARG A 70 -31.33 25.36 -30.04
CA ARG A 70 -30.14 24.77 -30.67
C ARG A 70 -28.87 25.06 -29.85
N GLN A 71 -28.74 26.29 -29.36
CA GLN A 71 -27.59 26.66 -28.50
C GLN A 71 -27.58 25.90 -27.19
N VAL A 72 -28.72 25.71 -26.55
CA VAL A 72 -28.87 24.87 -25.34
C VAL A 72 -28.48 23.43 -25.61
N ALA A 73 -28.94 22.85 -26.75
CA ALA A 73 -28.58 21.48 -27.10
C ALA A 73 -27.08 21.30 -27.29
N LEU A 74 -26.39 22.24 -27.95
CA LEU A 74 -24.92 22.21 -28.09
C LEU A 74 -24.17 22.31 -26.72
N LEU A 75 -24.65 23.14 -25.80
CA LEU A 75 -24.09 23.26 -24.46
C LEU A 75 -24.25 21.96 -23.67
N MET A 76 -25.41 21.32 -23.76
CA MET A 76 -25.64 20.03 -23.07
C MET A 76 -24.78 18.92 -23.67
N GLU A 77 -24.65 18.88 -24.99
CA GLU A 77 -23.79 17.92 -25.67
C GLU A 77 -22.31 18.08 -25.27
N ASP A 78 -21.82 19.31 -25.14
CA ASP A 78 -20.46 19.58 -24.67
C ASP A 78 -20.29 19.13 -23.20
N ALA A 79 -21.27 19.41 -22.32
CA ALA A 79 -21.26 18.96 -20.95
C ALA A 79 -21.23 17.42 -20.85
N ASP A 80 -22.05 16.72 -21.63
CA ASP A 80 -22.08 15.26 -21.67
C ASP A 80 -20.75 14.67 -22.17
N ARG A 81 -20.11 15.29 -23.14
CA ARG A 81 -18.79 14.90 -23.64
C ARG A 81 -17.72 15.04 -22.56
N ARG A 82 -17.71 16.15 -21.79
CA ARG A 82 -16.79 16.37 -20.67
C ARG A 82 -17.00 15.36 -19.55
N ILE A 83 -18.25 15.02 -19.23
CA ILE A 83 -18.57 14.00 -18.24
C ILE A 83 -18.08 12.62 -18.69
N ALA A 84 -18.24 12.28 -19.95
CA ALA A 84 -17.74 11.03 -20.53
C ALA A 84 -16.21 10.94 -20.42
N GLN A 85 -15.49 11.99 -20.80
CA GLN A 85 -14.02 12.06 -20.66
C GLN A 85 -13.57 11.96 -19.20
N ALA A 86 -14.27 12.61 -18.28
CA ALA A 86 -13.99 12.48 -16.84
C ALA A 86 -14.25 11.05 -16.34
N GLY A 87 -15.26 10.37 -16.86
CA GLY A 87 -15.54 8.96 -16.60
C GLY A 87 -14.42 8.03 -17.07
N GLU A 88 -13.89 8.24 -18.27
CA GLU A 88 -12.73 7.50 -18.79
C GLU A 88 -11.48 7.71 -17.91
N ARG A 89 -11.23 8.97 -17.51
CA ARG A 89 -10.13 9.30 -16.62
C ARG A 89 -10.26 8.62 -15.24
N LEU A 90 -11.47 8.62 -14.66
CA LEU A 90 -11.76 7.92 -13.42
C LEU A 90 -11.48 6.41 -13.55
N THR A 91 -11.90 5.79 -14.62
CA THR A 91 -11.65 4.37 -14.92
C THR A 91 -10.15 4.08 -14.99
N ALA A 92 -9.37 4.92 -15.68
CA ALA A 92 -7.93 4.81 -15.77
C ALA A 92 -7.26 4.94 -14.41
N CYS A 93 -7.68 5.90 -13.57
CA CYS A 93 -7.17 6.06 -12.20
C CYS A 93 -7.48 4.84 -11.32
N ARG A 94 -8.68 4.26 -11.43
CA ARG A 94 -9.06 3.04 -10.72
C ARG A 94 -8.20 1.85 -11.12
N THR A 95 -7.97 1.67 -12.40
CA THR A 95 -7.08 0.60 -12.90
C THR A 95 -5.66 0.76 -12.35
N THR A 96 -5.13 1.97 -12.35
CA THR A 96 -3.81 2.27 -11.79
C THR A 96 -3.77 1.99 -10.28
N MET A 97 -4.78 2.41 -9.53
CA MET A 97 -4.86 2.17 -8.09
C MET A 97 -4.89 0.66 -7.77
N LEU A 98 -5.66 -0.14 -8.51
CA LEU A 98 -5.71 -1.59 -8.33
C LEU A 98 -4.35 -2.23 -8.63
N ALA A 99 -3.68 -1.84 -9.70
CA ALA A 99 -2.34 -2.32 -10.04
C ALA A 99 -1.32 -1.98 -8.93
N ARG A 100 -1.35 -0.76 -8.37
CA ARG A 100 -0.47 -0.35 -7.27
C ARG A 100 -0.76 -1.12 -5.98
N ARG A 101 -2.03 -1.45 -5.71
CA ARG A 101 -2.41 -2.31 -4.58
C ARG A 101 -1.81 -3.70 -4.71
N ASP A 102 -1.84 -4.28 -5.90
CA ASP A 102 -1.30 -5.62 -6.13
C ASP A 102 0.23 -5.64 -5.97
N VAL A 103 0.93 -4.59 -6.43
CA VAL A 103 2.37 -4.42 -6.20
C VAL A 103 2.69 -4.32 -4.70
N LEU A 104 1.92 -3.55 -3.92
CA LEU A 104 2.10 -3.47 -2.48
C LEU A 104 1.88 -4.82 -1.80
N ASN A 105 0.83 -5.54 -2.17
CA ASN A 105 0.54 -6.86 -1.60
C ASN A 105 1.70 -7.84 -1.84
N ALA A 106 2.28 -7.85 -3.03
CA ALA A 106 3.45 -8.66 -3.35
C ALA A 106 4.68 -8.25 -2.50
N ALA A 107 4.95 -6.94 -2.36
CA ALA A 107 6.06 -6.44 -1.55
C ALA A 107 5.91 -6.81 -0.06
N VAL A 108 4.68 -6.73 0.48
CA VAL A 108 4.37 -7.15 1.85
C VAL A 108 4.63 -8.64 2.05
N GLN A 109 4.23 -9.48 1.10
CA GLN A 109 4.48 -10.93 1.16
C GLN A 109 5.97 -11.24 1.15
N ASP A 110 6.73 -10.63 0.25
CA ASP A 110 8.17 -10.80 0.16
C ASP A 110 8.90 -10.45 1.47
N ARG A 111 8.54 -9.30 2.05
CA ARG A 111 9.08 -8.89 3.36
C ARG A 111 8.71 -9.87 4.46
N ARG A 112 7.46 -10.35 4.51
CA ARG A 112 6.99 -11.29 5.53
C ARG A 112 7.73 -12.62 5.49
N VAL A 113 8.04 -13.13 4.30
CA VAL A 113 8.82 -14.37 4.13
C VAL A 113 10.20 -14.21 4.77
N LEU A 114 10.91 -13.11 4.48
CA LEU A 114 12.22 -12.84 5.06
C LEU A 114 12.16 -12.58 6.57
N GLY A 115 11.11 -11.91 7.05
CA GLY A 115 10.87 -11.71 8.48
C GLY A 115 10.74 -13.04 9.23
N ARG A 116 9.95 -13.98 8.72
CA ARG A 116 9.83 -15.33 9.30
C ARG A 116 11.14 -16.13 9.27
N LEU A 117 11.94 -15.96 8.22
CA LEU A 117 13.27 -16.59 8.16
C LEU A 117 14.19 -16.02 9.23
N LYS A 118 14.16 -14.72 9.47
CA LYS A 118 14.91 -14.06 10.54
C LYS A 118 14.50 -14.56 11.92
N GLU A 119 13.20 -14.64 12.19
CA GLU A 119 12.66 -15.18 13.45
C GLU A 119 13.14 -16.61 13.71
N ARG A 120 13.01 -17.50 12.70
CA ARG A 120 13.49 -18.89 12.81
C ARG A 120 15.01 -18.98 13.05
N ALA A 121 15.78 -18.13 12.38
CA ALA A 121 17.23 -18.10 12.57
C ALA A 121 17.58 -17.62 13.98
N LEU A 122 16.85 -16.65 14.50
CA LEU A 122 17.02 -16.16 15.87
C LEU A 122 16.67 -17.25 16.90
N ASP A 123 15.54 -17.94 16.74
CA ASP A 123 15.13 -19.05 17.61
C ASP A 123 16.18 -20.17 17.63
N THR A 124 16.68 -20.53 16.45
CA THR A 124 17.73 -21.56 16.34
C THR A 124 19.03 -21.14 17.04
N TRP A 125 19.42 -19.89 16.89
CA TRP A 125 20.59 -19.34 17.54
C TRP A 125 20.44 -19.32 19.08
N GLN A 126 19.27 -18.89 19.60
CA GLN A 126 18.96 -18.89 21.02
C GLN A 126 18.98 -20.30 21.62
N GLN A 127 18.39 -21.28 20.92
CA GLN A 127 18.43 -22.67 21.35
C GLN A 127 19.86 -23.23 21.40
N ALA A 128 20.69 -22.89 20.41
CA ALA A 128 22.09 -23.30 20.39
C ALA A 128 22.89 -22.66 21.52
N ALA A 129 22.67 -21.38 21.82
CA ALA A 129 23.29 -20.68 22.92
C ALA A 129 22.92 -21.31 24.27
N ALA A 130 21.62 -21.57 24.49
CA ALA A 130 21.14 -22.21 25.73
C ALA A 130 21.72 -23.61 25.94
N ARG A 131 21.82 -24.40 24.88
CA ARG A 131 22.47 -25.73 24.94
C ARG A 131 23.96 -25.61 25.29
N SER A 132 24.68 -24.66 24.70
CA SER A 132 26.08 -24.40 24.99
C SER A 132 26.29 -24.01 26.46
N GLU A 133 25.46 -23.13 27.00
CA GLU A 133 25.50 -22.74 28.42
C GLU A 133 25.23 -23.94 29.32
N GLN A 134 24.26 -24.79 28.98
CA GLN A 134 23.96 -25.98 29.80
C GLN A 134 25.11 -26.98 29.78
N ILE A 135 25.75 -27.23 28.66
CA ILE A 135 26.93 -28.11 28.56
C ILE A 135 28.06 -27.55 29.48
N THR A 136 28.32 -26.24 29.39
CA THR A 136 29.36 -25.60 30.22
C THR A 136 29.06 -25.74 31.72
N MET A 137 27.79 -25.56 32.12
CA MET A 137 27.35 -25.74 33.50
C MET A 137 27.49 -27.18 33.97
N ASP A 138 27.16 -28.15 33.13
CA ASP A 138 27.31 -29.58 33.44
C ASP A 138 28.79 -29.98 33.59
N GLU A 139 29.68 -29.45 32.76
CA GLU A 139 31.14 -29.65 32.86
C GLU A 139 31.68 -29.06 34.13
N PHE A 140 31.25 -27.84 34.55
CA PHE A 140 31.63 -27.25 35.83
C PHE A 140 31.13 -28.08 37.03
N ALA A 141 29.93 -28.64 36.95
CA ALA A 141 29.37 -29.48 38.02
C ALA A 141 30.15 -30.80 38.17
N GLN A 142 30.57 -31.41 37.05
CA GLN A 142 31.35 -32.64 37.03
C GLN A 142 32.77 -32.40 37.58
N THR A 143 33.43 -31.29 37.24
CA THR A 143 34.78 -30.96 37.72
C THR A 143 34.80 -30.72 39.22
N ARG A 144 33.75 -30.16 39.80
CA ARG A 144 33.58 -30.01 41.22
C ARG A 144 33.39 -31.34 41.97
N ARG A 145 32.67 -32.29 41.41
CA ARG A 145 32.47 -33.64 41.96
C ARG A 145 33.76 -34.45 41.98
N SER A 146 34.54 -34.43 40.90
CA SER A 146 35.82 -35.16 40.83
C SER A 146 36.93 -34.55 41.73
N GLY A 147 36.83 -33.26 42.07
CA GLY A 147 37.76 -32.62 43.04
C GLY A 147 37.47 -32.89 44.51
N THR A 148 36.30 -33.46 44.85
CA THR A 148 35.93 -33.76 46.26
C THR A 148 36.23 -35.20 46.63
N ASP A 149 36.58 -36.08 45.69
CA ASP A 149 36.93 -37.49 45.96
C ASP A 149 38.44 -37.75 46.17
N ILE A 150 39.25 -36.69 46.32
CA ILE A 150 40.70 -36.79 46.61
C ILE A 150 41.01 -36.07 47.92
N ALA A 151 40.27 -36.38 48.97
CA ALA A 151 40.64 -35.95 50.33
C ALA A 151 40.38 -37.08 51.31
#